data_d5f90c3b3c1898be8a357357bb832dea
#
_entry.id   d5f90c3b3c1898be8a357357bb832dea
#
_cell.length_a   1.000
_cell.length_b   1.000
_cell.length_c   1.000
_cell.angle_alpha   90.00
_cell.angle_beta   90.00
_cell.angle_gamma   90.00
#
_symmetry.space_group_name_H-M   'P 1'
#
loop_
_entity.id
_entity.type
_entity.pdbx_description
1 polymer ?
#
loop_
_entity_poly.entity_id
_entity_poly.type
_entity_poly.pdbx_seq_one_letter_code
_entity_poly.pdbx_strand_id
1 'polypeptide(L)'
;MANRLRKNDIHVMVTDEEKELFKKNKKLPIDLKKLNDILQENPKSGIELSSDLYKIRLENSSSKVGKSGGFRVIYYYIDKNEKLYLLKIYSKTEVPNIKEEVLIKILNEQMS
;
A
#
# COMPACT_ATOMS: atom_id res chain seq x y z
N MET A 1 15.48 -18.89 7.50
CA MET A 1 15.96 -17.55 7.13
C MET A 1 14.81 -16.74 6.58
N ALA A 2 14.66 -15.54 7.05
CA ALA A 2 13.65 -14.64 6.52
C ALA A 2 14.02 -14.25 5.09
N ASN A 3 13.12 -14.50 4.15
CA ASN A 3 13.31 -14.09 2.77
C ASN A 3 13.10 -12.59 2.66
N ARG A 4 14.18 -11.86 2.53
CA ARG A 4 14.13 -10.43 2.32
C ARG A 4 13.85 -10.13 0.87
N LEU A 5 12.84 -9.31 0.59
CA LEU A 5 12.56 -8.85 -0.75
C LEU A 5 13.62 -7.85 -1.21
N ARG A 6 13.87 -7.85 -2.49
CA ARG A 6 14.73 -6.85 -3.12
C ARG A 6 13.85 -5.69 -3.58
N LYS A 7 14.48 -4.52 -3.76
CA LYS A 7 13.78 -3.33 -4.23
C LYS A 7 12.99 -3.59 -5.53
N ASN A 8 13.57 -4.39 -6.45
CA ASN A 8 12.94 -4.71 -7.73
C ASN A 8 11.77 -5.69 -7.62
N ASP A 9 11.59 -6.31 -6.46
CA ASP A 9 10.48 -7.24 -6.23
C ASP A 9 9.21 -6.52 -5.80
N ILE A 10 9.29 -5.23 -5.49
CA ILE A 10 8.16 -4.40 -5.13
C ILE A 10 7.74 -3.55 -6.32
N HIS A 11 6.52 -3.77 -6.80
CA HIS A 11 5.96 -3.08 -7.95
C HIS A 11 4.85 -2.13 -7.51
N VAL A 12 4.93 -0.88 -7.95
CA VAL A 12 3.92 0.13 -7.64
C VAL A 12 2.99 0.25 -8.84
N MET A 13 1.72 -0.10 -8.63
CA MET A 13 0.69 -0.04 -9.67
C MET A 13 -0.20 1.18 -9.41
N VAL A 14 0.29 2.35 -9.81
CA VAL A 14 -0.38 3.62 -9.56
C VAL A 14 -1.38 3.93 -10.67
N THR A 15 -2.61 4.27 -10.29
CA THR A 15 -3.65 4.71 -11.20
C THR A 15 -3.70 6.24 -11.27
N ASP A 16 -4.51 6.78 -12.18
CA ASP A 16 -4.68 8.24 -12.30
C ASP A 16 -5.27 8.86 -11.03
N GLU A 17 -6.13 8.14 -10.31
CA GLU A 17 -6.68 8.60 -9.03
C GLU A 17 -5.58 8.84 -8.01
N GLU A 18 -4.60 7.97 -7.98
CA GLU A 18 -3.50 8.05 -7.01
C GLU A 18 -2.51 9.17 -7.35
N LYS A 19 -2.42 9.57 -8.61
CA LYS A 19 -1.59 10.71 -9.01
C LYS A 19 -2.02 12.00 -8.30
N GLU A 20 -3.31 12.16 -8.02
CA GLU A 20 -3.80 13.30 -7.27
C GLU A 20 -3.26 13.33 -5.84
N LEU A 21 -3.09 12.18 -5.22
CA LEU A 21 -2.49 12.09 -3.89
C LEU A 21 -1.05 12.60 -3.90
N PHE A 22 -0.29 12.26 -4.93
CA PHE A 22 1.09 12.74 -5.06
C PHE A 22 1.16 14.25 -5.24
N LYS A 23 0.20 14.84 -5.95
CA LYS A 23 0.13 16.29 -6.14
C LYS A 23 -0.18 17.02 -4.83
N LYS A 24 -1.11 16.48 -4.04
CA LYS A 24 -1.51 17.07 -2.76
C LYS A 24 -0.50 16.83 -1.64
N ASN A 25 0.21 15.73 -1.70
CA ASN A 25 1.10 15.30 -0.63
C ASN A 25 2.52 15.14 -1.19
N LYS A 26 3.26 16.22 -1.17
CA LYS A 26 4.60 16.27 -1.79
C LYS A 26 5.61 15.32 -1.16
N LYS A 27 5.39 14.94 0.09
CA LYS A 27 6.27 14.01 0.80
C LYS A 27 5.84 12.55 0.65
N LEU A 28 4.78 12.27 -0.11
CA LEU A 28 4.31 10.91 -0.31
C LEU A 28 5.38 9.98 -0.90
N PRO A 29 6.19 10.41 -1.87
CA PRO A 29 7.27 9.55 -2.36
C PRO A 29 8.27 9.15 -1.27
N ILE A 30 8.54 10.04 -0.32
CA ILE A 30 9.42 9.76 0.83
C ILE A 30 8.77 8.72 1.74
N ASP A 31 7.47 8.88 2.00
CA ASP A 31 6.71 7.96 2.84
C ASP A 31 6.64 6.57 2.21
N LEU A 32 6.45 6.51 0.89
CA LEU A 32 6.45 5.24 0.16
C LEU A 32 7.81 4.55 0.21
N LYS A 33 8.89 5.32 0.17
CA LYS A 33 10.23 4.75 0.30
C LYS A 33 10.42 4.08 1.66
N LYS A 34 9.93 4.73 2.73
CA LYS A 34 9.94 4.14 4.07
C LYS A 34 9.14 2.86 4.11
N LEU A 35 7.97 2.86 3.46
CA LEU A 35 7.13 1.66 3.39
C LEU A 35 7.83 0.54 2.64
N ASN A 36 8.48 0.85 1.54
CA ASN A 36 9.23 -0.15 0.77
C ASN A 36 10.31 -0.80 1.64
N ASP A 37 11.02 -0.01 2.44
CA ASP A 37 12.04 -0.53 3.35
C ASP A 37 11.44 -1.51 4.37
N ILE A 38 10.28 -1.16 4.92
CA ILE A 38 9.55 -2.01 5.88
C ILE A 38 9.14 -3.32 5.20
N LEU A 39 8.57 -3.24 4.00
CA LEU A 39 8.07 -4.41 3.28
C LEU A 39 9.19 -5.29 2.74
N GLN A 40 10.36 -4.73 2.43
CA GLN A 40 11.52 -5.51 2.07
C GLN A 40 11.97 -6.41 3.23
N GLU A 41 11.95 -5.86 4.45
CA GLU A 41 12.33 -6.60 5.65
C GLU A 41 11.26 -7.62 6.05
N ASN A 42 9.98 -7.23 5.96
CA ASN A 42 8.87 -8.07 6.36
C ASN A 42 7.66 -7.84 5.45
N PRO A 43 7.54 -8.63 4.36
CA PRO A 43 6.42 -8.46 3.42
C PRO A 43 5.04 -8.70 4.02
N LYS A 44 4.97 -9.35 5.17
CA LYS A 44 3.70 -9.64 5.86
C LYS A 44 3.42 -8.70 7.02
N SER A 45 4.05 -7.52 7.03
CA SER A 45 3.86 -6.52 8.09
C SER A 45 2.43 -6.01 8.21
N GLY A 46 1.69 -5.99 7.11
CA GLY A 46 0.30 -5.53 7.11
C GLY A 46 -0.67 -6.56 7.68
N ILE A 47 -1.93 -6.17 7.69
CA ILE A 47 -3.02 -7.05 8.13
C ILE A 47 -3.54 -7.81 6.89
N GLU A 48 -3.55 -9.12 6.96
CA GLU A 48 -4.08 -9.94 5.87
C GLU A 48 -5.59 -9.80 5.77
N LEU A 49 -6.07 -9.39 4.59
CA LEU A 49 -7.51 -9.22 4.33
C LEU A 49 -8.11 -10.46 3.68
N SER A 50 -7.36 -11.08 2.80
CA SER A 50 -7.72 -12.32 2.17
C SER A 50 -6.43 -12.98 1.71
N SER A 51 -6.51 -14.11 0.99
CA SER A 51 -5.32 -14.83 0.55
C SER A 51 -4.34 -13.90 -0.19
N ASP A 52 -3.16 -13.69 0.37
CA ASP A 52 -2.07 -12.88 -0.18
C ASP A 52 -2.34 -11.38 -0.29
N LEU A 53 -3.51 -10.91 0.14
CA LEU A 53 -3.90 -9.50 0.09
C LEU A 53 -3.80 -8.87 1.47
N TYR A 54 -3.07 -7.77 1.58
CA TYR A 54 -2.76 -7.10 2.84
C TYR A 54 -3.12 -5.63 2.82
N LYS A 55 -3.36 -5.10 4.00
CA LYS A 55 -3.56 -3.66 4.22
C LYS A 55 -2.53 -3.19 5.24
N ILE A 56 -1.85 -2.10 4.94
CA ILE A 56 -0.91 -1.49 5.87
C ILE A 56 -1.14 0.01 5.96
N ARG A 57 -0.90 0.54 7.16
CA ARG A 57 -1.01 1.97 7.41
C ARG A 57 0.28 2.66 7.02
N LEU A 58 0.15 3.80 6.34
CA LEU A 58 1.28 4.64 5.98
C LEU A 58 1.10 6.03 6.55
N GLU A 59 2.09 6.50 7.30
CA GLU A 59 2.08 7.84 7.85
C GLU A 59 2.14 8.89 6.74
N ASN A 60 1.40 10.00 6.93
CA ASN A 60 1.45 11.14 6.01
C ASN A 60 2.37 12.21 6.57
N SER A 61 3.62 12.23 6.14
CA SER A 61 4.61 13.22 6.57
C SER A 61 4.30 14.64 6.10
N SER A 62 3.45 14.78 5.09
CA SER A 62 3.01 16.09 4.59
C SER A 62 1.95 16.72 5.48
N SER A 63 1.28 15.93 6.32
CA SER A 63 0.21 16.43 7.18
C SER A 63 0.75 17.08 8.43
N LYS A 64 0.23 18.27 8.75
CA LYS A 64 0.54 18.97 10.00
C LYS A 64 -0.38 18.55 11.15
N VAL A 65 -1.39 17.74 10.88
CA VAL A 65 -2.48 17.43 11.81
C VAL A 65 -2.30 16.07 12.49
N GLY A 66 -1.09 15.59 12.65
CA GLY A 66 -0.83 14.38 13.40
C GLY A 66 -1.33 13.10 12.71
N LYS A 67 -1.49 12.04 13.52
CA LYS A 67 -1.66 10.68 13.03
C LYS A 67 -3.00 10.35 12.38
N SER A 68 -3.99 11.21 12.48
CA SER A 68 -5.34 10.93 11.97
C SER A 68 -5.45 11.02 10.44
N GLY A 69 -4.48 11.62 9.77
CA GLY A 69 -4.49 11.83 8.33
C GLY A 69 -3.63 10.86 7.53
N GLY A 70 -3.38 9.67 8.05
CA GLY A 70 -2.54 8.70 7.36
C GLY A 70 -3.19 8.08 6.13
N PHE A 71 -2.35 7.42 5.34
CA PHE A 71 -2.80 6.65 4.19
C PHE A 71 -3.01 5.21 4.55
N ARG A 72 -3.80 4.52 3.73
CA ARG A 72 -3.90 3.06 3.73
C ARG A 72 -3.36 2.57 2.41
N VAL A 73 -2.54 1.53 2.48
CA VAL A 73 -1.96 0.91 1.28
C VAL A 73 -2.44 -0.54 1.23
N ILE A 74 -3.03 -0.91 0.10
CA ILE A 74 -3.41 -2.28 -0.16
C ILE A 74 -2.34 -2.88 -1.06
N TYR A 75 -1.80 -4.01 -0.64
CA TYR A 75 -0.79 -4.68 -1.42
C TYR A 75 -1.05 -6.19 -1.50
N TYR A 76 -0.53 -6.77 -2.55
CA TYR A 76 -0.63 -8.20 -2.81
C TYR A 76 0.77 -8.79 -2.75
N TYR A 77 0.96 -9.78 -1.89
CA TYR A 77 2.25 -10.42 -1.74
C TYR A 77 2.14 -11.90 -2.02
N ILE A 78 2.85 -12.37 -3.03
CA ILE A 78 2.88 -13.77 -3.41
C ILE A 78 4.20 -14.37 -2.91
N ASP A 79 4.13 -15.10 -1.79
CA ASP A 79 5.27 -15.79 -1.17
C ASP A 79 6.04 -16.63 -2.17
N LYS A 80 5.32 -17.38 -2.96
CA LYS A 80 5.85 -18.36 -3.89
C LYS A 80 6.75 -17.73 -4.95
N ASN A 81 6.42 -16.52 -5.38
CA ASN A 81 7.13 -15.79 -6.41
C ASN A 81 8.06 -14.72 -5.85
N GLU A 82 8.00 -14.48 -4.54
CA GLU A 82 8.72 -13.39 -3.89
C GLU A 82 8.47 -12.03 -4.55
N LYS A 83 7.22 -11.78 -4.96
CA LYS A 83 6.80 -10.54 -5.60
C LYS A 83 5.73 -9.86 -4.77
N LEU A 84 5.83 -8.54 -4.66
CA LEU A 84 4.89 -7.71 -3.94
C LEU A 84 4.40 -6.60 -4.85
N TYR A 85 3.07 -6.39 -4.87
CA TYR A 85 2.44 -5.38 -5.70
C TYR A 85 1.67 -4.40 -4.83
N LEU A 86 2.05 -3.12 -4.86
CA LEU A 86 1.29 -2.06 -4.21
C LEU A 86 0.14 -1.69 -5.14
N LEU A 87 -1.08 -2.07 -4.77
CA LEU A 87 -2.23 -2.00 -5.65
C LEU A 87 -3.01 -0.70 -5.50
N LYS A 88 -3.13 -0.20 -4.28
CA LYS A 88 -3.94 0.98 -4.04
C LYS A 88 -3.42 1.75 -2.83
N ILE A 89 -3.43 3.08 -2.95
CA ILE A 89 -3.12 4.00 -1.86
C ILE A 89 -4.30 4.95 -1.74
N TYR A 90 -4.84 5.10 -0.54
CA TYR A 90 -5.94 6.04 -0.33
C TYR A 90 -5.80 6.73 1.02
N SER A 91 -6.34 7.94 1.09
CA SER A 91 -6.38 8.69 2.35
C SER A 91 -7.62 8.28 3.13
N LYS A 92 -7.44 7.93 4.41
CA LYS A 92 -8.54 7.56 5.27
C LYS A 92 -9.55 8.71 5.45
N THR A 93 -9.07 9.95 5.39
CA THR A 93 -9.94 11.12 5.54
C THR A 93 -10.80 11.39 4.30
N GLU A 94 -10.28 11.07 3.11
CA GLU A 94 -11.01 11.25 1.85
C GLU A 94 -11.97 10.09 1.56
N VAL A 95 -11.59 8.87 1.97
CA VAL A 95 -12.40 7.68 1.74
C VAL A 95 -12.48 6.88 3.04
N PRO A 96 -13.20 7.40 4.06
CA PRO A 96 -13.15 6.79 5.40
C PRO A 96 -13.82 5.43 5.50
N ASN A 97 -14.74 5.10 4.61
CA ASN A 97 -15.58 3.92 4.72
C ASN A 97 -15.55 3.01 3.49
N ILE A 98 -14.36 2.82 2.91
CA ILE A 98 -14.22 1.82 1.86
C ILE A 98 -14.56 0.45 2.44
N LYS A 99 -15.52 -0.23 1.83
CA LYS A 99 -15.83 -1.60 2.18
C LYS A 99 -14.72 -2.49 1.62
N GLU A 100 -14.03 -3.18 2.50
CA GLU A 100 -12.89 -4.02 2.10
C GLU A 100 -13.31 -5.09 1.08
N GLU A 101 -14.53 -5.64 1.20
CA GLU A 101 -15.06 -6.63 0.27
C GLU A 101 -15.13 -6.10 -1.17
N VAL A 102 -15.59 -4.86 -1.33
CA VAL A 102 -15.67 -4.22 -2.64
C VAL A 102 -14.28 -3.97 -3.20
N LEU A 103 -13.38 -3.50 -2.33
CA LEU A 103 -12.01 -3.25 -2.72
C LEU A 103 -11.29 -4.53 -3.17
N ILE A 104 -11.45 -5.60 -2.42
CA ILE A 104 -10.87 -6.90 -2.75
C ILE A 104 -11.36 -7.38 -4.12
N LYS A 105 -12.66 -7.23 -4.38
CA LYS A 105 -13.26 -7.62 -5.65
C LYS A 105 -12.65 -6.85 -6.82
N ILE A 106 -12.53 -5.53 -6.67
CA ILE A 106 -11.94 -4.67 -7.71
C ILE A 106 -10.49 -5.07 -7.98
N LEU A 107 -9.72 -5.29 -6.93
CA LEU A 107 -8.30 -5.64 -7.06
C LEU A 107 -8.10 -7.02 -7.66
N ASN A 108 -8.96 -7.98 -7.31
CA ASN A 108 -8.90 -9.31 -7.90
C ASN A 108 -9.20 -9.26 -9.41
N GLU A 109 -10.11 -8.40 -9.83
CA GLU A 109 -10.40 -8.19 -11.25
C GLU A 109 -9.20 -7.60 -11.98
N GLN A 110 -8.47 -6.69 -11.32
CA GLN A 110 -7.27 -6.10 -11.91
C GLN A 110 -6.11 -7.09 -12.03
N MET A 111 -6.04 -8.04 -11.11
CA MET A 111 -4.96 -9.02 -11.07
C MET A 111 -5.22 -10.27 -11.91
N SER A 112 -6.43 -10.47 -12.37
CA SER A 112 -6.79 -11.63 -13.16
C SER A 112 -6.44 -11.49 -14.64
#